data_f9e07efef2fa9e3b7f80828328ba44d6
#
_entry.id   f9e07efef2fa9e3b7f80828328ba44d6
#
_cell.length_a   1.000
_cell.length_b   1.000
_cell.length_c   1.000
_cell.angle_alpha   90.00
_cell.angle_beta   90.00
_cell.angle_gamma   90.00
#
_symmetry.space_group_name_H-M   'P 1'
#
loop_
_entity.id
_entity.type
_entity.pdbx_description
1 polymer ?
#
loop_
_entity_poly.entity_id
_entity_poly.type
_entity_poly.pdbx_seq_one_letter_code
_entity_poly.pdbx_strand_id
1 'polypeptide(L)'
;LTLLEPDFSAFIGEQLRLHAIPDGALMLEVTETVLASDEALLLKNISAIRELGVRFLIDDFGTGYSSLSRLDALPLDFLKIDGSFLSALDGGQDTICKTIIRMAHSLDMQVIAEGVETATQLQRLADLECDFVQGYHFAKPMNPEQLTAYLLSY
;
A
#
# COMPACT_ATOMS: atom_id res chain seq x y z
N LEU A 1 -7.95 12.32 14.01
CA LEU A 1 -6.85 13.00 13.32
C LEU A 1 -6.74 12.43 11.93
N THR A 2 -6.59 13.30 10.94
CA THR A 2 -6.45 12.92 9.53
C THR A 2 -5.15 13.46 8.95
N LEU A 3 -4.70 12.89 7.84
CA LEU A 3 -3.47 13.32 7.15
C LEU A 3 -3.48 14.81 6.77
N LEU A 4 -4.65 15.43 6.66
CA LEU A 4 -4.81 16.85 6.34
C LEU A 4 -4.80 17.78 7.57
N GLU A 5 -4.66 17.26 8.79
CA GLU A 5 -4.56 18.07 10.00
C GLU A 5 -3.12 18.51 10.25
N PRO A 6 -2.89 19.80 10.62
CA PRO A 6 -1.54 20.33 10.81
C PRO A 6 -0.70 19.58 11.84
N ASP A 7 -1.34 19.04 12.87
CA ASP A 7 -0.67 18.37 14.01
C ASP A 7 -0.50 16.86 13.83
N PHE A 8 -0.94 16.31 12.68
CA PHE A 8 -0.92 14.86 12.47
C PHE A 8 0.50 14.28 12.45
N SER A 9 1.46 14.97 11.84
CA SER A 9 2.86 14.54 11.84
C SER A 9 3.48 14.53 13.24
N ALA A 10 3.16 15.54 14.08
CA ALA A 10 3.61 15.58 15.46
C ALA A 10 3.01 14.44 16.29
N PHE A 11 1.72 14.13 16.09
CA PHE A 11 1.06 12.99 16.72
C PHE A 11 1.73 11.67 16.35
N ILE A 12 1.98 11.42 15.06
CA ILE A 12 2.67 10.20 14.60
C ILE A 12 4.06 10.10 15.25
N GLY A 13 4.84 11.17 15.23
CA GLY A 13 6.17 11.18 15.83
C GLY A 13 6.17 10.85 17.34
N GLU A 14 5.17 11.35 18.07
CA GLU A 14 4.99 11.00 19.48
C GLU A 14 4.66 9.50 19.65
N GLN A 15 3.77 8.93 18.84
CA GLN A 15 3.41 7.51 18.92
C GLN A 15 4.59 6.59 18.58
N LEU A 16 5.34 6.90 17.52
CA LEU A 16 6.55 6.14 17.16
C LEU A 16 7.55 6.08 18.30
N ARG A 17 7.81 7.23 18.94
CA ARG A 17 8.74 7.33 20.07
C ARG A 17 8.20 6.62 21.31
N LEU A 18 6.92 6.80 21.65
CA LEU A 18 6.28 6.22 22.84
C LEU A 18 6.30 4.69 22.80
N HIS A 19 6.08 4.11 21.62
CA HIS A 19 6.00 2.67 21.42
C HIS A 19 7.30 2.07 20.87
N ALA A 20 8.36 2.84 20.74
CA ALA A 20 9.65 2.42 20.21
C ALA A 20 9.52 1.68 18.86
N ILE A 21 8.67 2.22 17.98
CA ILE A 21 8.44 1.64 16.64
C ILE A 21 9.65 1.96 15.76
N PRO A 22 10.31 0.94 15.19
CA PRO A 22 11.50 1.17 14.36
C PRO A 22 11.11 1.78 12.99
N ASP A 23 12.07 2.45 12.37
CA ASP A 23 11.93 3.02 11.03
C ASP A 23 11.47 1.95 10.02
N GLY A 24 10.52 2.32 9.19
CA GLY A 24 9.94 1.46 8.16
C GLY A 24 8.95 0.40 8.66
N ALA A 25 8.71 0.30 9.99
CA ALA A 25 7.75 -0.66 10.54
C ALA A 25 6.29 -0.15 10.50
N LEU A 26 6.09 1.16 10.38
CA LEU A 26 4.76 1.75 10.18
C LEU A 26 4.59 2.16 8.73
N MET A 27 3.48 1.76 8.14
CA MET A 27 3.02 2.19 6.83
C MET A 27 1.63 2.81 6.97
N LEU A 28 1.41 3.94 6.30
CA LEU A 28 0.12 4.61 6.26
C LEU A 28 -0.53 4.45 4.89
N GLU A 29 -1.77 4.02 4.89
CA GLU A 29 -2.59 3.89 3.68
C GLU A 29 -3.29 5.21 3.37
N VAL A 30 -3.20 5.66 2.12
CA VAL A 30 -3.85 6.86 1.61
C VAL A 30 -4.77 6.46 0.48
N THR A 31 -6.06 6.71 0.63
CA THR A 31 -7.02 6.41 -0.43
C THR A 31 -6.90 7.40 -1.59
N GLU A 32 -7.27 6.96 -2.78
CA GLU A 32 -7.32 7.78 -3.99
C GLU A 32 -8.10 9.11 -3.80
N THR A 33 -9.15 9.09 -2.99
CA THR A 33 -9.96 10.28 -2.69
C THR A 33 -9.17 11.36 -1.93
N VAL A 34 -8.28 10.98 -1.02
CA VAL A 34 -7.44 11.91 -0.27
C VAL A 34 -6.44 12.60 -1.20
N LEU A 35 -5.96 11.93 -2.24
CA LEU A 35 -5.09 12.52 -3.25
C LEU A 35 -5.77 13.66 -4.03
N ALA A 36 -7.09 13.70 -4.06
CA ALA A 36 -7.85 14.78 -4.71
C ALA A 36 -7.96 16.07 -3.87
N SER A 37 -7.45 16.06 -2.62
CA SER A 37 -7.52 17.20 -1.69
C SER A 37 -6.42 18.26 -1.93
N ASP A 38 -6.15 19.11 -0.95
CA ASP A 38 -5.11 20.14 -1.01
C ASP A 38 -3.72 19.52 -1.16
N GLU A 39 -3.18 19.58 -2.38
CA GLU A 39 -1.90 18.94 -2.76
C GLU A 39 -0.72 19.49 -1.95
N ALA A 40 -0.69 20.81 -1.69
CA ALA A 40 0.44 21.42 -0.99
C ALA A 40 0.48 21.00 0.48
N LEU A 41 -0.67 20.94 1.13
CA LEU A 41 -0.77 20.49 2.52
C LEU A 41 -0.49 18.98 2.62
N LEU A 42 -1.01 18.20 1.69
CA LEU A 42 -0.79 16.75 1.62
C LEU A 42 0.71 16.44 1.45
N LEU A 43 1.36 17.07 0.48
CA LEU A 43 2.80 16.91 0.23
C LEU A 43 3.64 17.27 1.46
N LYS A 44 3.32 18.40 2.11
CA LYS A 44 4.00 18.83 3.32
C LYS A 44 3.90 17.80 4.44
N ASN A 45 2.68 17.28 4.71
CA ASN A 45 2.46 16.33 5.79
C ASN A 45 3.06 14.95 5.48
N ILE A 46 2.93 14.45 4.26
CA ILE A 46 3.57 13.20 3.84
C ILE A 46 5.08 13.30 3.99
N SER A 47 5.69 14.38 3.49
CA SER A 47 7.14 14.57 3.59
C SER A 47 7.62 14.60 5.05
N ALA A 48 6.93 15.36 5.92
CA ALA A 48 7.28 15.43 7.34
C ALA A 48 7.14 14.07 8.06
N ILE A 49 6.14 13.27 7.71
CA ILE A 49 5.94 11.94 8.31
C ILE A 49 6.95 10.93 7.75
N ARG A 50 7.34 11.03 6.49
CA ARG A 50 8.40 10.20 5.90
C ARG A 50 9.77 10.44 6.55
N GLU A 51 10.08 11.68 6.94
CA GLU A 51 11.30 12.00 7.71
C GLU A 51 11.36 11.28 9.07
N LEU A 52 10.19 10.82 9.58
CA LEU A 52 10.08 10.00 10.79
C LEU A 52 10.27 8.49 10.53
N GLY A 53 10.62 8.09 9.29
CA GLY A 53 10.78 6.68 8.92
C GLY A 53 9.48 5.95 8.59
N VAL A 54 8.35 6.66 8.45
CA VAL A 54 7.05 6.07 8.04
C VAL A 54 6.99 5.98 6.52
N ARG A 55 6.42 4.89 6.01
CA ARG A 55 6.19 4.68 4.58
C ARG A 55 4.73 4.96 4.22
N PHE A 56 4.50 5.30 2.95
CA PHE A 56 3.17 5.56 2.44
C PHE A 56 2.80 4.62 1.30
N LEU A 57 1.57 4.16 1.34
CA LEU A 57 0.99 3.39 0.25
C LEU A 57 -0.32 4.03 -0.22
N ILE A 58 -0.58 3.97 -1.52
CA ILE A 58 -1.89 4.30 -2.07
C ILE A 58 -2.76 3.05 -2.09
N ASP A 59 -3.96 3.17 -1.54
CA ASP A 59 -4.96 2.10 -1.47
C ASP A 59 -6.06 2.26 -2.52
N ASP A 60 -6.71 1.16 -2.88
CA ASP A 60 -7.83 1.07 -3.83
C ASP A 60 -7.55 1.68 -5.21
N PHE A 61 -6.29 1.63 -5.67
CA PHE A 61 -5.90 2.23 -6.94
C PHE A 61 -6.63 1.60 -8.13
N GLY A 62 -7.19 2.48 -8.98
CA GLY A 62 -7.91 2.08 -10.20
C GLY A 62 -9.42 1.97 -10.02
N THR A 63 -9.96 2.21 -8.82
CA THR A 63 -11.40 2.23 -8.55
C THR A 63 -12.00 3.64 -8.66
N GLY A 64 -11.17 4.68 -8.77
CA GLY A 64 -11.54 6.10 -8.78
C GLY A 64 -10.96 6.91 -9.94
N TYR A 65 -10.74 8.20 -9.72
CA TYR A 65 -10.29 9.20 -10.71
C TYR A 65 -8.89 9.76 -10.40
N SER A 66 -7.92 8.93 -10.02
CA SER A 66 -6.56 9.44 -9.77
C SER A 66 -5.90 9.97 -11.04
N SER A 67 -5.40 11.19 -10.95
CA SER A 67 -4.50 11.72 -11.97
C SER A 67 -3.10 11.15 -11.77
N LEU A 68 -2.54 10.51 -12.79
CA LEU A 68 -1.15 10.01 -12.78
C LEU A 68 -0.13 11.11 -12.40
N SER A 69 -0.41 12.37 -12.78
CA SER A 69 0.44 13.49 -12.41
C SER A 69 0.49 13.75 -10.91
N ARG A 70 -0.58 13.42 -10.17
CA ARG A 70 -0.60 13.54 -8.70
C ARG A 70 0.16 12.41 -8.01
N LEU A 71 0.12 11.20 -8.57
CA LEU A 71 0.93 10.09 -8.08
C LEU A 71 2.42 10.40 -8.18
N ASP A 72 2.86 10.95 -9.32
CA ASP A 72 4.24 11.33 -9.57
C ASP A 72 4.72 12.48 -8.64
N ALA A 73 3.81 13.37 -8.24
CA ALA A 73 4.14 14.50 -7.37
C ALA A 73 4.27 14.14 -5.88
N LEU A 74 3.73 13.02 -5.44
CA LEU A 74 3.71 12.62 -4.04
C LEU A 74 4.78 11.54 -3.76
N PRO A 75 5.53 11.67 -2.66
CA PRO A 75 6.54 10.69 -2.29
C PRO A 75 5.89 9.44 -1.66
N LEU A 76 5.28 8.61 -2.50
CA LEU A 76 4.66 7.34 -2.12
C LEU A 76 5.66 6.20 -2.33
N ASP A 77 5.61 5.20 -1.47
CA ASP A 77 6.53 4.06 -1.50
C ASP A 77 5.88 2.83 -2.14
N PHE A 78 4.55 2.70 -2.01
CA PHE A 78 3.82 1.52 -2.48
C PHE A 78 2.51 1.88 -3.17
N LEU A 79 2.10 0.99 -4.06
CA LEU A 79 0.77 0.99 -4.68
C LEU A 79 0.09 -0.35 -4.42
N LYS A 80 -1.15 -0.32 -3.95
CA LYS A 80 -1.96 -1.51 -3.67
C LYS A 80 -2.92 -1.78 -4.81
N ILE A 81 -2.87 -2.97 -5.36
CA ILE A 81 -3.82 -3.43 -6.38
C ILE A 81 -5.01 -4.07 -5.68
N ASP A 82 -6.21 -3.52 -5.89
CA ASP A 82 -7.45 -4.06 -5.32
C ASP A 82 -7.75 -5.48 -5.83
N GLY A 83 -8.23 -6.34 -4.93
CA GLY A 83 -8.52 -7.74 -5.21
C GLY A 83 -9.54 -7.96 -6.34
N SER A 84 -10.38 -6.98 -6.66
CA SER A 84 -11.32 -7.08 -7.77
C SER A 84 -10.65 -7.30 -9.13
N PHE A 85 -9.41 -6.79 -9.30
CA PHE A 85 -8.62 -7.01 -10.52
C PHE A 85 -8.00 -8.40 -10.60
N LEU A 86 -7.87 -9.11 -9.47
CA LEU A 86 -7.21 -10.41 -9.42
C LEU A 86 -8.09 -11.55 -9.95
N SER A 87 -9.41 -11.40 -9.91
CA SER A 87 -10.33 -12.41 -10.41
C SER A 87 -10.14 -12.74 -11.90
N ALA A 88 -9.70 -11.76 -12.68
CA ALA A 88 -9.41 -11.93 -14.10
C ALA A 88 -8.15 -12.79 -14.37
N LEU A 89 -7.23 -12.87 -13.42
CA LEU A 89 -5.99 -13.66 -13.52
C LEU A 89 -6.28 -15.16 -13.61
N ASP A 90 -7.31 -15.67 -12.95
CA ASP A 90 -7.72 -17.07 -13.02
C ASP A 90 -8.14 -17.47 -14.44
N GLY A 91 -8.70 -16.51 -15.20
CA GLY A 91 -9.02 -16.65 -16.62
C GLY A 91 -7.89 -16.33 -17.60
N GLY A 92 -6.69 -16.03 -17.10
CA GLY A 92 -5.52 -15.66 -17.91
C GLY A 92 -5.54 -14.24 -18.45
N GLN A 93 -6.41 -13.36 -17.94
CA GLN A 93 -6.48 -11.94 -18.32
C GLN A 93 -5.66 -11.11 -17.33
N ASP A 94 -4.43 -10.82 -17.69
CA ASP A 94 -3.45 -10.15 -16.83
C ASP A 94 -3.18 -8.67 -17.17
N THR A 95 -3.81 -8.17 -18.24
CA THR A 95 -3.50 -6.87 -18.85
C THR A 95 -3.58 -5.71 -17.84
N ILE A 96 -4.61 -5.69 -16.97
CA ILE A 96 -4.80 -4.60 -16.01
C ILE A 96 -3.71 -4.66 -14.93
N CYS A 97 -3.52 -5.80 -14.28
CA CYS A 97 -2.50 -5.99 -13.25
C CYS A 97 -1.11 -5.65 -13.81
N LYS A 98 -0.78 -6.17 -15.00
CA LYS A 98 0.48 -5.88 -15.69
C LYS A 98 0.69 -4.38 -15.95
N THR A 99 -0.36 -3.68 -16.35
CA THR A 99 -0.30 -2.24 -16.61
C THR A 99 -0.06 -1.47 -15.32
N ILE A 100 -0.77 -1.79 -14.25
CA ILE A 100 -0.63 -1.15 -12.94
C ILE A 100 0.78 -1.39 -12.37
N ILE A 101 1.27 -2.64 -12.40
CA ILE A 101 2.61 -2.99 -11.90
C ILE A 101 3.69 -2.19 -12.63
N ARG A 102 3.68 -2.21 -13.95
CA ARG A 102 4.66 -1.46 -14.75
C ARG A 102 4.59 0.05 -14.55
N MET A 103 3.39 0.59 -14.40
CA MET A 103 3.20 2.00 -14.09
C MET A 103 3.79 2.34 -12.71
N ALA A 104 3.49 1.56 -11.67
CA ALA A 104 4.01 1.78 -10.33
C ALA A 104 5.56 1.73 -10.32
N HIS A 105 6.16 0.72 -10.97
CA HIS A 105 7.61 0.61 -11.09
C HIS A 105 8.23 1.79 -11.86
N SER A 106 7.53 2.35 -12.86
CA SER A 106 8.01 3.55 -13.56
C SER A 106 7.98 4.83 -12.73
N LEU A 107 7.27 4.80 -11.60
CA LEU A 107 7.19 5.86 -10.59
C LEU A 107 8.02 5.52 -9.32
N ASP A 108 8.92 4.56 -9.41
CA ASP A 108 9.76 4.08 -8.30
C ASP A 108 8.97 3.56 -7.08
N MET A 109 7.72 3.13 -7.29
CA MET A 109 6.87 2.50 -6.26
C MET A 109 6.92 0.98 -6.36
N GLN A 110 6.87 0.30 -5.22
CA GLN A 110 6.63 -1.14 -5.13
C GLN A 110 5.14 -1.45 -5.13
N VAL A 111 4.77 -2.66 -5.53
CA VAL A 111 3.36 -3.06 -5.68
C VAL A 111 2.99 -4.14 -4.68
N ILE A 112 1.85 -3.96 -4.02
CA ILE A 112 1.21 -4.96 -3.15
C ILE A 112 -0.10 -5.39 -3.82
N ALA A 113 -0.24 -6.65 -4.21
CA ALA A 113 -1.52 -7.19 -4.66
C ALA A 113 -2.29 -7.77 -3.46
N GLU A 114 -3.50 -7.25 -3.21
CA GLU A 114 -4.34 -7.75 -2.12
C GLU A 114 -5.43 -8.70 -2.60
N GLY A 115 -5.94 -9.53 -1.69
CA GLY A 115 -7.03 -10.46 -1.98
C GLY A 115 -6.60 -11.67 -2.81
N VAL A 116 -5.33 -12.09 -2.72
CA VAL A 116 -4.85 -13.31 -3.36
C VAL A 116 -5.47 -14.53 -2.67
N GLU A 117 -6.25 -15.32 -3.42
CA GLU A 117 -6.98 -16.48 -2.91
C GLU A 117 -6.51 -17.80 -3.53
N THR A 118 -5.96 -17.78 -4.74
CA THR A 118 -5.58 -18.98 -5.49
C THR A 118 -4.09 -19.05 -5.81
N ALA A 119 -3.57 -20.27 -5.94
CA ALA A 119 -2.20 -20.48 -6.40
C ALA A 119 -1.98 -19.96 -7.84
N THR A 120 -3.02 -19.96 -8.67
CA THR A 120 -2.96 -19.43 -10.04
C THR A 120 -2.74 -17.92 -10.01
N GLN A 121 -3.47 -17.18 -9.17
CA GLN A 121 -3.27 -15.73 -8.99
C GLN A 121 -1.85 -15.44 -8.49
N LEU A 122 -1.38 -16.18 -7.47
CA LEU A 122 -0.03 -16.02 -6.94
C LEU A 122 1.04 -16.20 -8.04
N GLN A 123 0.95 -17.30 -8.82
CA GLN A 123 1.91 -17.57 -9.89
C GLN A 123 1.88 -16.46 -10.96
N ARG A 124 0.68 -16.01 -11.37
CA ARG A 124 0.53 -14.92 -12.35
C ARG A 124 1.13 -13.62 -11.85
N LEU A 125 0.90 -13.25 -10.58
CA LEU A 125 1.49 -12.04 -10.00
C LEU A 125 3.01 -12.13 -9.93
N ALA A 126 3.57 -13.30 -9.61
CA ALA A 126 5.01 -13.54 -9.66
C ALA A 126 5.56 -13.40 -11.09
N ASP A 127 4.89 -13.95 -12.11
CA ASP A 127 5.28 -13.82 -13.52
C ASP A 127 5.20 -12.34 -14.01
N LEU A 128 4.39 -11.51 -13.36
CA LEU A 128 4.25 -10.09 -13.63
C LEU A 128 5.22 -9.22 -12.82
N GLU A 129 6.09 -9.83 -12.01
CA GLU A 129 7.06 -9.14 -11.14
C GLU A 129 6.40 -8.25 -10.07
N CYS A 130 5.24 -8.68 -9.52
CA CYS A 130 4.63 -8.02 -8.38
C CYS A 130 5.51 -8.22 -7.13
N ASP A 131 5.79 -7.13 -6.40
CA ASP A 131 6.77 -7.14 -5.31
C ASP A 131 6.24 -7.86 -4.06
N PHE A 132 4.97 -7.64 -3.72
CA PHE A 132 4.33 -8.21 -2.52
C PHE A 132 2.91 -8.67 -2.82
N VAL A 133 2.47 -9.64 -2.05
CA VAL A 133 1.12 -10.20 -2.15
C VAL A 133 0.55 -10.45 -0.76
N GLN A 134 -0.75 -10.19 -0.59
CA GLN A 134 -1.49 -10.56 0.62
C GLN A 134 -2.86 -11.13 0.27
N GLY A 135 -3.36 -12.05 1.10
CA GLY A 135 -4.71 -12.62 0.91
C GLY A 135 -4.91 -13.95 1.60
N TYR A 136 -6.11 -14.48 1.44
CA TYR A 136 -6.54 -15.71 2.11
C TYR A 136 -5.80 -16.97 1.62
N HIS A 137 -5.08 -16.87 0.51
CA HIS A 137 -4.17 -17.92 0.09
C HIS A 137 -3.09 -18.21 1.14
N PHE A 138 -2.64 -17.21 1.89
CA PHE A 138 -1.62 -17.33 2.93
C PHE A 138 -2.25 -17.49 4.31
N ALA A 139 -3.09 -16.54 4.69
CA ALA A 139 -3.72 -16.53 6.00
C ALA A 139 -4.98 -15.66 5.99
N LYS A 140 -5.96 -16.05 6.81
CA LYS A 140 -7.12 -15.21 7.13
C LYS A 140 -6.78 -14.25 8.26
N PRO A 141 -7.55 -13.17 8.46
CA PRO A 141 -7.38 -12.28 9.60
C PRO A 141 -7.32 -13.07 10.93
N MET A 142 -6.38 -12.69 11.79
CA MET A 142 -6.10 -13.36 13.07
C MET A 142 -6.12 -12.34 14.21
N ASN A 143 -6.42 -12.81 15.42
CA ASN A 143 -6.17 -12.02 16.62
C ASN A 143 -4.66 -11.98 16.96
N PRO A 144 -4.20 -11.10 17.87
CA PRO A 144 -2.78 -10.94 18.20
C PRO A 144 -2.09 -12.24 18.65
N GLU A 145 -2.77 -13.07 19.45
CA GLU A 145 -2.23 -14.35 19.95
C GLU A 145 -2.02 -15.35 18.80
N GLN A 146 -2.99 -15.44 17.89
CA GLN A 146 -2.92 -16.29 16.71
C GLN A 146 -1.82 -15.83 15.77
N LEU A 147 -1.69 -14.51 15.54
CA LEU A 147 -0.64 -13.95 14.70
C LEU A 147 0.74 -14.25 15.28
N THR A 148 0.92 -14.10 16.60
CA THR A 148 2.18 -14.41 17.27
C THR A 148 2.54 -15.89 17.07
N ALA A 149 1.59 -16.82 17.28
CA ALA A 149 1.81 -18.23 17.06
C ALA A 149 2.14 -18.56 15.60
N TYR A 150 1.46 -17.93 14.64
CA TYR A 150 1.71 -18.08 13.21
C TYR A 150 3.12 -17.63 12.84
N LEU A 151 3.57 -16.46 13.29
CA LEU A 151 4.91 -15.95 13.01
C LEU A 151 6.03 -16.81 13.62
N LEU A 152 5.78 -17.44 14.79
CA LEU A 152 6.74 -18.34 15.42
C LEU A 152 6.81 -19.72 14.76
N SER A 153 5.87 -20.07 13.87
CA SER A 153 5.83 -21.33 13.14
C SER A 153 6.62 -21.32 11.82
N TYR A 154 7.08 -20.15 11.41
CA TYR A 154 7.96 -19.91 10.27
C TYR A 154 9.41 -19.80 10.75
#